data_8714aa27d0ebe32242b33796745b4727
#
_entry.id   8714aa27d0ebe32242b33796745b4727
#
_cell.length_a   1.000
_cell.length_b   1.000
_cell.length_c   1.000
_cell.angle_alpha   90.00
_cell.angle_beta   90.00
_cell.angle_gamma   90.00
#
_symmetry.space_group_name_H-M   'P 1'
#
loop_
_entity.id
_entity.type
_entity.pdbx_description
1 polymer ?
#
loop_
_entity_poly.entity_id
_entity_poly.type
_entity_poly.pdbx_seq_one_letter_code
_entity_poly.pdbx_strand_id
1 'polypeptide(L)'
;MAADNQARPRFRLIQGGLQCRTVFASLNVIAAPETSPPFQVDAIAYEEDTWLMMSAEPEMAEPPEHPIRLMTDLIEAQPRAVGSVVVRGKNPLQLLAIVHDVNQDPTWREQWVEACLEIIFKESEQRMLQAIGLPLLGTKHGRLEKKRFILLLRRVLKRIHFQHLKHLWLVSPTPENASIINWLESEKEEV
;
A
#
# COMPACT_ATOMS: atom_id res chain seq x y z
N MET A 1 4.49 -48.39 42.16
CA MET A 1 3.82 -47.94 40.90
C MET A 1 4.02 -46.45 40.79
N ALA A 2 4.99 -46.03 40.01
CA ALA A 2 5.27 -44.63 39.77
C ALA A 2 4.54 -44.18 38.46
N ALA A 3 3.67 -43.22 38.58
CA ALA A 3 2.95 -42.64 37.46
C ALA A 3 3.88 -41.72 36.68
N ASP A 4 4.16 -42.11 35.45
CA ASP A 4 4.96 -41.39 34.46
C ASP A 4 4.16 -40.14 33.99
N ASN A 5 4.54 -38.97 34.54
CA ASN A 5 3.91 -37.71 34.21
C ASN A 5 4.63 -37.10 33.00
N GLN A 6 4.39 -37.67 31.82
CA GLN A 6 4.85 -37.10 30.56
C GLN A 6 4.18 -35.75 30.31
N ALA A 7 4.90 -34.68 30.61
CA ALA A 7 4.51 -33.32 30.28
C ALA A 7 4.38 -33.18 28.75
N ARG A 8 3.14 -33.10 28.25
CA ARG A 8 2.85 -32.82 26.84
C ARG A 8 3.45 -31.46 26.46
N PRO A 9 4.22 -31.37 25.40
CA PRO A 9 4.76 -30.11 24.94
C PRO A 9 3.60 -29.15 24.62
N ARG A 10 3.54 -28.02 25.35
CA ARG A 10 2.59 -26.96 25.05
C ARG A 10 3.09 -26.21 23.83
N PHE A 11 2.53 -26.50 22.65
CA PHE A 11 2.74 -25.68 21.49
C PHE A 11 2.14 -24.31 21.73
N ARG A 12 2.98 -23.30 21.80
CA ARG A 12 2.55 -21.90 21.82
C ARG A 12 2.42 -21.46 20.36
N LEU A 13 1.20 -21.21 19.91
CA LEU A 13 0.98 -20.61 18.57
C LEU A 13 1.59 -19.20 18.64
N ILE A 14 2.74 -19.00 18.03
CA ILE A 14 3.32 -17.67 17.87
C ILE A 14 2.54 -17.03 16.73
N GLN A 15 1.58 -16.16 17.04
CA GLN A 15 1.01 -15.24 16.06
C GLN A 15 2.17 -14.36 15.56
N GLY A 16 2.66 -14.62 14.35
CA GLY A 16 3.76 -13.82 13.79
C GLY A 16 4.65 -14.52 12.78
N GLY A 17 4.48 -15.81 12.53
CA GLY A 17 5.31 -16.55 11.57
C GLY A 17 5.20 -16.09 10.11
N LEU A 18 4.28 -15.17 9.79
CA LEU A 18 4.03 -14.64 8.46
C LEU A 18 4.48 -13.17 8.29
N GLN A 19 4.94 -12.53 9.34
CA GLN A 19 5.30 -11.12 9.34
C GLN A 19 6.80 -10.93 9.45
N CYS A 20 7.35 -10.14 8.54
CA CYS A 20 8.74 -9.65 8.61
C CYS A 20 8.70 -8.15 8.91
N ARG A 21 9.58 -7.69 9.83
CA ARG A 21 9.57 -6.30 10.31
C ARG A 21 10.95 -5.71 10.39
N THR A 22 11.02 -4.40 10.20
CA THR A 22 12.22 -3.59 10.43
C THR A 22 11.85 -2.20 10.91
N VAL A 23 12.83 -1.42 11.36
CA VAL A 23 12.68 0.01 11.59
C VAL A 23 13.49 0.75 10.53
N PHE A 24 12.81 1.54 9.71
CA PHE A 24 13.43 2.32 8.65
C PHE A 24 12.90 3.75 8.66
N ALA A 25 13.79 4.74 8.59
CA ALA A 25 13.43 6.18 8.64
C ALA A 25 12.46 6.53 9.80
N SER A 26 12.68 5.98 11.00
CA SER A 26 11.82 6.09 12.20
C SER A 26 10.44 5.39 12.13
N LEU A 27 10.12 4.74 11.02
CA LEU A 27 8.90 3.95 10.86
C LEU A 27 9.11 2.50 11.26
N ASN A 28 8.15 1.92 11.96
CA ASN A 28 8.04 0.48 12.13
C ASN A 28 7.40 -0.10 10.87
N VAL A 29 8.21 -0.71 10.01
CA VAL A 29 7.78 -1.28 8.72
C VAL A 29 7.55 -2.77 8.89
N ILE A 30 6.36 -3.25 8.53
CA ILE A 30 5.98 -4.66 8.57
C ILE A 30 5.50 -5.09 7.19
N ALA A 31 6.09 -6.16 6.64
CA ALA A 31 5.59 -6.83 5.44
C ALA A 31 4.66 -7.97 5.86
N ALA A 32 3.42 -7.94 5.40
CA ALA A 32 2.41 -8.94 5.73
C ALA A 32 1.36 -9.04 4.61
N PRO A 33 0.71 -10.22 4.46
CA PRO A 33 -0.32 -10.38 3.44
C PRO A 33 -1.60 -9.58 3.78
N GLU A 34 -2.35 -9.25 2.76
CA GLU A 34 -3.62 -8.52 2.87
C GLU A 34 -4.62 -9.24 3.79
N THR A 35 -4.61 -10.57 3.77
CA THR A 35 -5.49 -11.42 4.60
C THR A 35 -5.14 -11.42 6.09
N SER A 36 -3.98 -10.83 6.47
CA SER A 36 -3.51 -10.79 7.85
C SER A 36 -2.82 -9.46 8.16
N PRO A 37 -3.59 -8.36 8.24
CA PRO A 37 -3.07 -7.05 8.61
C PRO A 37 -2.33 -7.11 9.95
N PRO A 38 -1.13 -6.54 10.07
CA PRO A 38 -0.34 -6.62 11.30
C PRO A 38 -0.86 -5.70 12.42
N PHE A 39 -1.64 -4.69 12.05
CA PHE A 39 -2.27 -3.72 12.95
C PHE A 39 -3.45 -3.03 12.25
N GLN A 40 -4.27 -2.32 13.01
CA GLN A 40 -5.30 -1.46 12.44
C GLN A 40 -4.64 -0.26 11.77
N VAL A 41 -5.10 0.09 10.57
CA VAL A 41 -4.58 1.21 9.79
C VAL A 41 -5.59 2.36 9.75
N ASP A 42 -5.07 3.59 9.73
CA ASP A 42 -5.86 4.80 9.56
C ASP A 42 -6.18 5.05 8.08
N ALA A 43 -5.28 4.58 7.19
CA ALA A 43 -5.48 4.66 5.75
C ALA A 43 -4.88 3.47 5.02
N ILE A 44 -5.44 3.16 3.83
CA ILE A 44 -4.90 2.16 2.90
C ILE A 44 -4.73 2.83 1.53
N ALA A 45 -3.55 2.65 0.93
CA ALA A 45 -3.31 3.05 -0.44
C ALA A 45 -3.85 2.01 -1.43
N TYR A 46 -4.30 2.47 -2.59
CA TYR A 46 -4.77 1.66 -3.70
C TYR A 46 -4.13 2.14 -4.98
N GLU A 47 -3.79 1.21 -5.87
CA GLU A 47 -3.28 1.49 -7.21
C GLU A 47 -4.45 1.83 -8.14
N GLU A 48 -4.35 2.96 -8.85
CA GLU A 48 -5.42 3.48 -9.71
C GLU A 48 -4.93 3.96 -11.06
N ASP A 49 -5.86 4.03 -12.00
CA ASP A 49 -5.70 4.72 -13.27
C ASP A 49 -6.28 6.14 -13.25
N THR A 50 -6.04 6.87 -14.33
CA THR A 50 -6.52 8.26 -14.50
C THR A 50 -8.04 8.40 -14.41
N TRP A 51 -8.80 7.32 -14.59
CA TRP A 51 -10.27 7.31 -14.56
C TRP A 51 -10.85 6.70 -13.28
N LEU A 52 -9.99 6.22 -12.36
CA LEU A 52 -10.38 5.57 -11.10
C LEU A 52 -11.20 4.28 -11.32
N MET A 53 -10.81 3.50 -12.33
CA MET A 53 -11.53 2.28 -12.71
C MET A 53 -10.95 1.01 -12.09
N MET A 54 -9.70 1.05 -11.60
CA MET A 54 -8.98 -0.15 -11.16
C MET A 54 -9.41 -0.62 -9.76
N SER A 55 -9.76 0.30 -8.87
CA SER A 55 -10.27 -0.01 -7.53
C SER A 55 -11.79 0.07 -7.44
N ALA A 56 -12.45 0.38 -8.53
CA ALA A 56 -13.90 0.28 -8.60
C ALA A 56 -14.26 -1.20 -8.38
N GLU A 57 -14.35 -1.61 -7.10
CA GLU A 57 -15.26 -2.68 -6.79
C GLU A 57 -16.59 -2.26 -7.43
N PRO A 58 -17.29 -3.17 -8.11
CA PRO A 58 -18.67 -2.94 -8.44
C PRO A 58 -19.46 -2.99 -7.11
N GLU A 59 -19.25 -2.00 -6.22
CA GLU A 59 -20.35 -1.59 -5.39
C GLU A 59 -21.45 -1.37 -6.41
N MET A 60 -22.46 -2.25 -6.35
CA MET A 60 -23.76 -1.93 -6.91
C MET A 60 -24.24 -0.70 -6.12
N ALA A 61 -23.65 0.44 -6.48
CA ALA A 61 -24.22 1.73 -6.16
C ALA A 61 -25.67 1.60 -6.57
N GLU A 62 -26.57 1.80 -5.65
CA GLU A 62 -28.00 1.89 -5.98
C GLU A 62 -28.10 2.66 -7.28
N PRO A 63 -28.75 2.11 -8.32
CA PRO A 63 -28.72 2.70 -9.64
C PRO A 63 -29.09 4.19 -9.48
N PRO A 64 -28.28 5.12 -10.01
CA PRO A 64 -28.52 6.55 -9.81
C PRO A 64 -29.96 6.83 -10.23
N GLU A 65 -30.68 7.60 -9.43
CA GLU A 65 -32.10 7.86 -9.56
C GLU A 65 -32.53 8.28 -10.97
N HIS A 66 -31.58 8.61 -11.86
CA HIS A 66 -31.84 8.97 -13.26
C HIS A 66 -30.66 8.61 -14.19
N PRO A 67 -30.90 7.80 -15.27
CA PRO A 67 -29.84 7.44 -16.24
C PRO A 67 -29.16 8.62 -16.90
N ILE A 68 -29.84 9.75 -17.07
CA ILE A 68 -29.30 10.99 -17.66
C ILE A 68 -28.21 11.57 -16.74
N ARG A 69 -28.33 11.50 -15.41
CA ARG A 69 -27.33 12.00 -14.48
C ARG A 69 -26.05 11.20 -14.58
N LEU A 70 -26.14 9.88 -14.66
CA LEU A 70 -24.98 9.01 -14.87
C LEU A 70 -24.25 9.35 -16.18
N MET A 71 -24.98 9.58 -17.26
CA MET A 71 -24.39 9.97 -18.54
C MET A 71 -23.74 11.35 -18.47
N THR A 72 -24.33 12.32 -17.78
CA THR A 72 -23.76 13.64 -17.59
C THR A 72 -22.47 13.57 -16.76
N ASP A 73 -22.49 12.82 -15.65
CA ASP A 73 -21.33 12.63 -14.77
C ASP A 73 -20.17 11.94 -15.52
N LEU A 74 -20.46 11.00 -16.41
CA LEU A 74 -19.46 10.33 -17.26
C LEU A 74 -18.88 11.28 -18.34
N ILE A 75 -19.69 12.16 -18.92
CA ILE A 75 -19.25 13.14 -19.92
C ILE A 75 -18.41 14.24 -19.28
N GLU A 76 -18.74 14.62 -18.05
CA GLU A 76 -18.01 15.63 -17.26
C GLU A 76 -16.79 15.06 -16.50
N ALA A 77 -16.65 13.74 -16.44
CA ALA A 77 -15.54 13.09 -15.79
C ALA A 77 -14.21 13.47 -16.49
N GLN A 78 -13.40 14.24 -15.79
CA GLN A 78 -12.04 14.57 -16.26
C GLN A 78 -11.05 13.56 -15.70
N PRO A 79 -10.07 13.09 -16.51
CA PRO A 79 -9.04 12.20 -16.03
C PRO A 79 -8.21 12.86 -14.94
N ARG A 80 -7.86 12.11 -13.93
CA ARG A 80 -6.96 12.55 -12.87
C ARG A 80 -5.53 12.59 -13.38
N ALA A 81 -4.74 13.51 -12.86
CA ALA A 81 -3.34 13.60 -13.23
C ALA A 81 -2.56 12.39 -12.71
N VAL A 82 -1.72 11.77 -13.55
CA VAL A 82 -0.79 10.72 -13.12
C VAL A 82 0.19 11.26 -12.09
N GLY A 83 0.60 10.43 -11.14
CA GLY A 83 1.46 10.84 -10.03
C GLY A 83 0.72 11.61 -8.92
N SER A 84 -0.60 11.77 -9.02
CA SER A 84 -1.44 12.37 -7.97
C SER A 84 -2.07 11.30 -7.06
N VAL A 85 -2.63 11.74 -5.93
CA VAL A 85 -3.36 10.90 -4.98
C VAL A 85 -4.71 11.53 -4.68
N VAL A 86 -5.77 10.74 -4.77
CA VAL A 86 -7.12 11.14 -4.38
C VAL A 86 -7.44 10.51 -3.04
N VAL A 87 -7.87 11.31 -2.07
CA VAL A 87 -8.24 10.83 -0.74
C VAL A 87 -9.75 10.67 -0.64
N ARG A 88 -10.23 9.48 -0.26
CA ARG A 88 -11.65 9.16 -0.10
C ARG A 88 -11.92 8.45 1.24
N GLY A 89 -13.20 8.29 1.55
CA GLY A 89 -13.65 7.56 2.74
C GLY A 89 -13.37 8.27 4.06
N LYS A 90 -13.52 7.55 5.16
CA LYS A 90 -13.33 8.10 6.52
C LYS A 90 -12.53 7.19 7.44
N ASN A 91 -12.81 5.88 7.47
CA ASN A 91 -12.14 4.97 8.40
C ASN A 91 -12.23 3.51 7.91
N PRO A 92 -11.13 2.97 7.41
CA PRO A 92 -9.89 3.67 7.04
C PRO A 92 -10.07 4.63 5.85
N LEU A 93 -9.21 5.64 5.74
CA LEU A 93 -9.12 6.47 4.54
C LEU A 93 -8.60 5.64 3.37
N GLN A 94 -9.04 5.94 2.17
CA GLN A 94 -8.53 5.38 0.92
C GLN A 94 -7.63 6.41 0.24
N LEU A 95 -6.39 6.05 -0.03
CA LEU A 95 -5.41 6.87 -0.72
C LEU A 95 -5.24 6.30 -2.14
N LEU A 96 -6.01 6.81 -3.10
CA LEU A 96 -6.05 6.33 -4.47
C LEU A 96 -4.86 6.92 -5.25
N ALA A 97 -3.83 6.14 -5.47
CA ALA A 97 -2.60 6.53 -6.14
C ALA A 97 -2.72 6.36 -7.66
N ILE A 98 -2.73 7.46 -8.41
CA ILE A 98 -2.89 7.45 -9.86
C ILE A 98 -1.56 7.14 -10.52
N VAL A 99 -1.26 5.86 -10.69
CA VAL A 99 0.01 5.36 -11.25
C VAL A 99 -0.12 4.84 -12.68
N HIS A 100 -1.34 4.79 -13.22
CA HIS A 100 -1.61 4.32 -14.59
C HIS A 100 -2.32 5.37 -15.43
N ASP A 101 -1.92 5.44 -16.70
CA ASP A 101 -2.64 6.13 -17.75
C ASP A 101 -2.91 5.15 -18.88
N VAL A 102 -4.18 4.76 -19.05
CA VAL A 102 -4.61 3.78 -20.05
C VAL A 102 -4.40 4.26 -21.49
N ASN A 103 -4.17 5.56 -21.70
CA ASN A 103 -3.94 6.17 -23.00
C ASN A 103 -2.45 6.22 -23.38
N GLN A 104 -1.55 5.73 -22.53
CA GLN A 104 -0.11 5.72 -22.77
C GLN A 104 0.47 4.31 -22.84
N ASP A 105 1.58 4.15 -23.56
CA ASP A 105 2.38 2.94 -23.57
C ASP A 105 3.85 3.29 -23.25
N PRO A 106 4.43 2.80 -22.17
CA PRO A 106 3.78 1.99 -21.12
C PRO A 106 2.77 2.78 -20.30
N THR A 107 1.75 2.07 -19.79
CA THR A 107 0.65 2.68 -19.01
C THR A 107 1.08 3.24 -17.66
N TRP A 108 2.31 2.97 -17.23
CA TRP A 108 2.86 3.37 -15.93
C TRP A 108 4.30 3.85 -16.08
N ARG A 109 4.79 4.65 -15.13
CA ARG A 109 6.18 5.12 -15.05
C ARG A 109 6.66 5.21 -13.63
N GLU A 110 7.96 4.95 -13.38
CA GLU A 110 8.56 5.05 -12.04
C GLU A 110 8.35 6.44 -11.41
N GLN A 111 8.44 7.50 -12.21
CA GLN A 111 8.24 8.86 -11.72
C GLN A 111 6.83 9.09 -11.16
N TRP A 112 5.81 8.45 -11.73
CA TRP A 112 4.43 8.54 -11.23
C TRP A 112 4.27 7.79 -9.92
N VAL A 113 4.89 6.62 -9.81
CA VAL A 113 4.92 5.84 -8.55
C VAL A 113 5.64 6.62 -7.46
N GLU A 114 6.83 7.18 -7.76
CA GLU A 114 7.61 7.98 -6.80
C GLU A 114 6.84 9.22 -6.35
N ALA A 115 6.18 9.96 -7.26
CA ALA A 115 5.34 11.10 -6.95
C ALA A 115 4.15 10.72 -6.06
N CYS A 116 3.45 9.61 -6.36
CA CYS A 116 2.37 9.10 -5.51
C CYS A 116 2.86 8.76 -4.11
N LEU A 117 4.01 8.08 -3.97
CA LEU A 117 4.59 7.77 -2.67
C LEU A 117 4.87 9.02 -1.84
N GLU A 118 5.47 10.06 -2.45
CA GLU A 118 5.71 11.34 -1.76
C GLU A 118 4.40 11.98 -1.27
N ILE A 119 3.37 11.99 -2.11
CA ILE A 119 2.07 12.57 -1.75
C ILE A 119 1.40 11.74 -0.65
N ILE A 120 1.40 10.40 -0.75
CA ILE A 120 0.84 9.51 0.27
C ILE A 120 1.43 9.82 1.65
N PHE A 121 2.75 9.93 1.76
CA PHE A 121 3.39 10.21 3.05
C PHE A 121 3.17 11.64 3.52
N LYS A 122 3.16 12.63 2.62
CA LYS A 122 2.81 14.03 2.97
C LYS A 122 1.38 14.13 3.47
N GLU A 123 0.41 13.50 2.79
CA GLU A 123 -0.99 13.46 3.24
C GLU A 123 -1.13 12.75 4.59
N SER A 124 -0.36 11.68 4.81
CA SER A 124 -0.36 10.96 6.08
C SER A 124 0.11 11.85 7.23
N GLU A 125 1.19 12.61 7.03
CA GLU A 125 1.70 13.55 8.02
C GLU A 125 0.73 14.73 8.25
N GLN A 126 0.20 15.34 7.19
CA GLN A 126 -0.75 16.46 7.28
C GLN A 126 -2.03 16.08 8.02
N ARG A 127 -2.47 14.83 7.89
CA ARG A 127 -3.65 14.29 8.56
C ARG A 127 -3.34 13.64 9.91
N MET A 128 -2.08 13.68 10.35
CA MET A 128 -1.62 13.08 11.62
C MET A 128 -1.94 11.59 11.72
N LEU A 129 -1.90 10.85 10.60
CA LEU A 129 -2.13 9.40 10.60
C LEU A 129 -0.98 8.69 11.31
N GLN A 130 -1.31 7.64 12.09
CA GLN A 130 -0.34 6.86 12.84
C GLN A 130 0.11 5.59 12.09
N ALA A 131 -0.79 5.03 11.26
CA ALA A 131 -0.56 3.76 10.59
C ALA A 131 -1.21 3.74 9.21
N ILE A 132 -0.45 3.31 8.19
CA ILE A 132 -0.96 3.15 6.84
C ILE A 132 -0.62 1.78 6.24
N GLY A 133 -1.52 1.28 5.38
CA GLY A 133 -1.28 0.13 4.50
C GLY A 133 -0.88 0.60 3.11
N LEU A 134 0.21 0.06 2.58
CA LEU A 134 0.77 0.42 1.28
C LEU A 134 1.02 -0.85 0.46
N PRO A 135 0.26 -1.11 -0.61
CA PRO A 135 0.59 -2.15 -1.58
C PRO A 135 1.83 -1.76 -2.38
N LEU A 136 2.42 -2.73 -3.08
CA LEU A 136 3.57 -2.48 -3.96
C LEU A 136 3.07 -1.88 -5.28
N LEU A 137 2.86 -0.55 -5.29
CA LEU A 137 2.29 0.19 -6.42
C LEU A 137 3.05 -0.05 -7.73
N GLY A 138 2.33 -0.20 -8.82
CA GLY A 138 2.88 -0.46 -10.15
C GLY A 138 3.35 -1.90 -10.38
N THR A 139 3.34 -2.76 -9.35
CA THR A 139 3.84 -4.13 -9.50
C THR A 139 2.77 -5.13 -9.96
N LYS A 140 1.52 -4.89 -9.62
CA LYS A 140 0.40 -5.80 -9.97
C LYS A 140 -0.05 -5.60 -11.42
N HIS A 141 -0.23 -4.38 -11.84
CA HIS A 141 -0.75 -4.03 -13.16
C HIS A 141 0.31 -3.43 -14.09
N GLY A 142 1.38 -2.82 -13.53
CA GLY A 142 2.41 -2.09 -14.28
C GLY A 142 3.67 -2.86 -14.61
N ARG A 143 3.84 -4.11 -14.18
CA ARG A 143 5.07 -4.89 -14.35
C ARG A 143 6.32 -4.26 -13.73
N LEU A 144 6.18 -3.31 -12.81
CA LEU A 144 7.30 -2.79 -12.03
C LEU A 144 7.86 -3.93 -11.17
N GLU A 145 9.16 -4.17 -11.23
CA GLU A 145 9.80 -5.15 -10.35
C GLU A 145 9.66 -4.76 -8.89
N LYS A 146 9.29 -5.70 -8.03
CA LYS A 146 9.08 -5.46 -6.60
C LYS A 146 10.33 -4.89 -5.92
N LYS A 147 11.51 -5.42 -6.27
CA LYS A 147 12.78 -4.88 -5.79
C LYS A 147 12.94 -3.40 -6.18
N ARG A 148 12.61 -3.05 -7.42
CA ARG A 148 12.69 -1.67 -7.90
C ARG A 148 11.71 -0.75 -7.18
N PHE A 149 10.47 -1.22 -6.93
CA PHE A 149 9.51 -0.48 -6.09
C PHE A 149 10.08 -0.21 -4.69
N ILE A 150 10.69 -1.20 -4.04
CA ILE A 150 11.29 -1.02 -2.69
C ILE A 150 12.44 -0.01 -2.72
N LEU A 151 13.23 0.04 -3.78
CA LEU A 151 14.28 1.07 -3.93
C LEU A 151 13.68 2.48 -4.09
N LEU A 152 12.59 2.64 -4.85
CA LEU A 152 11.85 3.91 -4.95
C LEU A 152 11.28 4.31 -3.59
N LEU A 153 10.59 3.39 -2.92
CA LEU A 153 10.05 3.60 -1.58
C LEU A 153 11.12 4.05 -0.59
N ARG A 154 12.25 3.34 -0.54
CA ARG A 154 13.39 3.66 0.32
C ARG A 154 13.91 5.07 0.07
N ARG A 155 14.03 5.48 -1.20
CA ARG A 155 14.47 6.82 -1.59
C ARG A 155 13.50 7.89 -1.06
N VAL A 156 12.21 7.66 -1.20
CA VAL A 156 11.17 8.58 -0.70
C VAL A 156 11.18 8.64 0.82
N LEU A 157 11.25 7.50 1.51
CA LEU A 157 11.28 7.45 2.98
C LEU A 157 12.47 8.20 3.58
N LYS A 158 13.63 8.19 2.92
CA LYS A 158 14.83 8.92 3.38
C LYS A 158 14.69 10.45 3.27
N ARG A 159 13.80 10.94 2.40
CA ARG A 159 13.61 12.39 2.16
C ARG A 159 12.57 13.01 3.10
N ILE A 160 11.73 12.18 3.71
CA ILE A 160 10.60 12.64 4.52
C ILE A 160 10.95 12.52 6.01
N HIS A 161 10.63 13.55 6.77
CA HIS A 161 10.71 13.51 8.23
C HIS A 161 9.33 13.17 8.80
N PHE A 162 9.24 12.03 9.47
CA PHE A 162 7.98 11.53 10.03
C PHE A 162 7.82 11.99 11.49
N GLN A 163 6.76 12.74 11.76
CA GLN A 163 6.38 13.18 13.10
C GLN A 163 5.19 12.35 13.64
N HIS A 164 4.20 12.11 12.81
CA HIS A 164 2.96 11.46 13.17
C HIS A 164 2.92 9.99 12.75
N LEU A 165 3.28 9.67 11.53
CA LEU A 165 3.28 8.30 11.02
C LEU A 165 4.33 7.46 11.76
N LYS A 166 3.89 6.33 12.33
CA LYS A 166 4.75 5.41 13.12
C LYS A 166 4.81 4.02 12.51
N HIS A 167 3.77 3.61 11.80
CA HIS A 167 3.61 2.25 11.30
C HIS A 167 3.32 2.24 9.81
N LEU A 168 4.12 1.48 9.07
CA LEU A 168 3.93 1.22 7.64
C LEU A 168 3.75 -0.27 7.42
N TRP A 169 2.58 -0.67 6.95
CA TRP A 169 2.32 -2.01 6.50
C TRP A 169 2.54 -2.12 5.00
N LEU A 170 3.56 -2.86 4.57
CA LEU A 170 3.76 -3.23 3.17
C LEU A 170 2.92 -4.48 2.87
N VAL A 171 1.89 -4.28 2.06
CA VAL A 171 0.98 -5.37 1.67
C VAL A 171 1.66 -6.23 0.62
N SER A 172 2.01 -7.46 0.99
CA SER A 172 2.75 -8.36 0.11
C SER A 172 2.45 -9.83 0.40
N PRO A 173 2.54 -10.73 -0.61
CA PRO A 173 2.35 -12.15 -0.38
C PRO A 173 3.36 -12.72 0.61
N THR A 174 2.91 -13.62 1.48
CA THR A 174 3.72 -14.23 2.55
C THR A 174 5.11 -14.70 2.13
N PRO A 175 5.30 -15.45 1.02
CA PRO A 175 6.63 -15.97 0.67
C PRO A 175 7.64 -14.87 0.31
N GLU A 176 7.21 -13.64 0.07
CA GLU A 176 8.04 -12.52 -0.35
C GLU A 176 8.42 -11.57 0.79
N ASN A 177 7.74 -11.64 1.92
CA ASN A 177 7.88 -10.70 3.02
C ASN A 177 9.33 -10.52 3.48
N ALA A 178 10.08 -11.63 3.64
CA ALA A 178 11.49 -11.58 4.04
C ALA A 178 12.36 -10.86 3.00
N SER A 179 12.14 -11.14 1.72
CA SER A 179 12.88 -10.50 0.63
C SER A 179 12.62 -9.00 0.58
N ILE A 180 11.36 -8.58 0.75
CA ILE A 180 10.95 -7.18 0.76
C ILE A 180 11.64 -6.41 1.89
N ILE A 181 11.65 -6.96 3.10
CA ILE A 181 12.34 -6.33 4.22
C ILE A 181 13.85 -6.28 3.99
N ASN A 182 14.47 -7.36 3.51
CA ASN A 182 15.89 -7.39 3.18
C ASN A 182 16.27 -6.35 2.12
N TRP A 183 15.44 -6.13 1.08
CA TRP A 183 15.69 -5.09 0.07
C TRP A 183 15.56 -3.68 0.67
N LEU A 184 14.61 -3.48 1.59
CA LEU A 184 14.46 -2.19 2.27
C LEU A 184 15.68 -1.85 3.14
N GLU A 185 16.26 -2.84 3.81
CA GLU A 185 17.45 -2.68 4.67
C GLU A 185 18.77 -2.61 3.89
N SER A 186 18.84 -3.22 2.71
CA SER A 186 20.06 -3.31 1.91
C SER A 186 20.62 -1.92 1.56
N GLU A 187 21.87 -1.64 1.92
CA GLU A 187 22.53 -0.37 1.57
C GLU A 187 22.99 -0.30 0.11
N LYS A 188 23.03 -1.41 -0.58
CA LYS A 188 23.49 -1.45 -1.97
C LYS A 188 22.47 -0.84 -2.90
N GLU A 189 22.66 0.42 -3.27
CA GLU A 189 22.11 0.95 -4.50
C GLU A 189 22.85 0.27 -5.66
N GLU A 190 22.20 -0.63 -6.36
CA GLU A 190 22.69 -1.04 -7.68
C GLU A 190 22.52 0.17 -8.61
N VAL A 191 23.65 0.68 -9.08
CA VAL A 191 23.80 1.75 -10.08
C VAL A 191 23.21 1.29 -11.42
#